data_e42e042a63edd47e37ee9066b7fe2dca
#
_entry.id   e42e042a63edd47e37ee9066b7fe2dca
#
_cell.length_a   1.000
_cell.length_b   1.000
_cell.length_c   1.000
_cell.angle_alpha   90.00
_cell.angle_beta   90.00
_cell.angle_gamma   90.00
#
_symmetry.space_group_name_H-M   'P 1'
#
loop_
_entity.id
_entity.type
_entity.pdbx_description
1 polymer ?
#
loop_
_entity_poly.entity_id
_entity_poly.type
_entity_poly.pdbx_seq_one_letter_code
_entity_poly.pdbx_strand_id
1 'polypeptide(L)'
;NAGWWAARIFTNSDFNFDPGYVKEKIYPCVEGSTSYSCFERKYNSYGFRGSEFQKQKHDIDFRIFVVGGSTTYGKGSDVDETWPAHLQQIINEEITDEKIEVINSGIGRAYTETEYSLIKNKISVLEPDLIIMYDGWNDVRELGNGVHTVEKTLQNWKSVCKLGKNEGFDTIIIVQPLPSTGYRVLTEQEITSSMRVGPYLQISQQYVDAFEELDEVCAKTADFRRIYDYVQEPVFFDNGHVMSFGNKIIAENVFSVISYNFGKTYSVIQGSESN
;
A
#
# COMPACT_ATOMS: atom_id res chain seq x y z
N ASN A 1 20.00 -10.36 9.22
CA ASN A 1 19.01 -11.22 9.88
C ASN A 1 17.55 -10.88 9.53
N ALA A 2 17.31 -9.92 8.65
CA ALA A 2 15.96 -9.51 8.22
C ALA A 2 15.42 -10.35 7.03
N GLY A 3 16.27 -11.08 6.32
CA GLY A 3 15.87 -11.98 5.22
C GLY A 3 15.15 -13.26 5.67
N TRP A 4 15.24 -13.61 6.93
CA TRP A 4 14.60 -14.81 7.47
C TRP A 4 13.08 -14.69 7.66
N TRP A 5 12.57 -13.47 7.74
CA TRP A 5 11.15 -13.22 8.00
C TRP A 5 10.26 -13.45 6.77
N ALA A 6 10.67 -12.93 5.63
CA ALA A 6 9.94 -13.15 4.39
C ALA A 6 9.92 -14.63 3.99
N ALA A 7 11.07 -15.33 4.12
CA ALA A 7 11.17 -16.75 3.78
C ALA A 7 10.32 -17.66 4.69
N ARG A 8 10.13 -17.32 5.97
CA ARG A 8 9.33 -18.12 6.91
C ARG A 8 7.83 -17.94 6.72
N ILE A 9 7.41 -16.79 6.21
CA ILE A 9 6.00 -16.50 5.93
C ILE A 9 5.49 -17.31 4.72
N PHE A 10 6.34 -17.68 3.78
CA PHE A 10 5.92 -18.17 2.47
C PHE A 10 6.31 -19.61 2.12
N THR A 11 7.00 -20.36 2.99
CA THR A 11 7.47 -21.72 2.69
C THR A 11 6.68 -22.85 3.33
N ASN A 12 5.65 -22.60 4.15
CA ASN A 12 4.86 -23.65 4.78
C ASN A 12 3.39 -23.56 4.40
N SER A 13 2.85 -24.66 3.86
CA SER A 13 1.42 -24.81 3.50
C SER A 13 0.46 -24.78 4.70
N ASP A 14 0.98 -24.86 5.92
CA ASP A 14 0.22 -24.71 7.16
C ASP A 14 0.62 -23.39 7.84
N PHE A 15 -0.09 -22.34 7.48
CA PHE A 15 0.12 -21.00 8.00
C PHE A 15 -0.37 -20.93 9.46
N ASN A 16 0.36 -21.50 10.39
CA ASN A 16 0.21 -21.22 11.81
C ASN A 16 1.03 -19.98 12.14
N PHE A 17 0.39 -18.82 12.01
CA PHE A 17 0.92 -17.59 12.56
C PHE A 17 0.90 -17.70 14.09
N ASP A 18 2.08 -17.67 14.72
CA ASP A 18 2.18 -17.62 16.18
C ASP A 18 2.01 -16.16 16.65
N PRO A 19 0.82 -15.79 17.19
CA PRO A 19 0.59 -14.45 17.70
C PRO A 19 1.49 -14.11 18.91
N GLY A 20 2.12 -15.11 19.55
CA GLY A 20 3.07 -14.90 20.63
C GLY A 20 4.38 -14.24 20.20
N TYR A 21 4.73 -14.33 18.92
CA TYR A 21 5.95 -13.72 18.38
C TYR A 21 5.81 -12.22 18.10
N VAL A 22 4.59 -11.72 18.08
CA VAL A 22 4.25 -10.29 17.79
C VAL A 22 4.19 -9.46 19.07
N LYS A 23 4.42 -10.01 20.24
CA LYS A 23 4.68 -9.22 21.46
C LYS A 23 6.07 -8.58 21.34
N GLU A 24 6.20 -7.67 20.37
CA GLU A 24 7.36 -6.79 20.34
C GLU A 24 7.38 -5.94 21.61
N LYS A 25 8.57 -5.89 22.22
CA LYS A 25 8.85 -4.97 23.33
C LYS A 25 8.51 -3.57 22.88
N ILE A 26 7.46 -3.00 23.44
CA ILE A 26 7.16 -1.59 23.32
C ILE A 26 8.33 -0.88 24.03
N TYR A 27 9.25 -0.31 23.27
CA TYR A 27 10.24 0.59 23.82
C TYR A 27 9.54 1.92 24.08
N PRO A 28 9.59 2.46 25.29
CA PRO A 28 9.02 3.77 25.56
C PRO A 28 9.69 4.79 24.64
N CYS A 29 8.90 5.54 23.90
CA CYS A 29 9.38 6.64 23.10
C CYS A 29 9.92 7.73 24.03
N VAL A 30 11.12 8.20 23.75
CA VAL A 30 11.64 9.42 24.38
C VAL A 30 11.05 10.59 23.58
N GLU A 31 10.42 11.53 24.27
CA GLU A 31 9.85 12.74 23.67
C GLU A 31 10.89 13.44 22.79
N GLY A 32 10.56 13.69 21.52
CA GLY A 32 11.47 14.24 20.52
C GLY A 32 12.34 13.21 19.77
N SER A 33 12.18 11.92 20.03
CA SER A 33 12.87 10.87 19.28
C SER A 33 12.22 10.63 17.91
N THR A 34 13.02 10.76 16.83
CA THR A 34 12.63 10.37 15.46
C THR A 34 12.90 8.89 15.18
N SER A 35 13.16 8.09 16.22
CA SER A 35 13.45 6.67 16.07
C SER A 35 12.21 5.89 15.64
N TYR A 36 12.32 5.12 14.55
CA TYR A 36 11.26 4.23 14.01
C TYR A 36 10.73 3.19 15.00
N SER A 37 11.33 3.04 16.16
CA SER A 37 10.88 2.13 17.22
C SER A 37 9.75 2.70 18.08
N CYS A 38 9.38 3.95 17.86
CA CYS A 38 8.40 4.67 18.68
C CYS A 38 6.94 4.53 18.24
N PHE A 39 6.68 4.00 17.04
CA PHE A 39 5.32 3.93 16.50
C PHE A 39 4.57 2.68 16.96
N GLU A 40 3.29 2.83 17.26
CA GLU A 40 2.44 1.72 17.66
C GLU A 40 2.34 0.68 16.51
N ARG A 41 2.64 -0.57 16.85
CA ARG A 41 2.52 -1.71 15.96
C ARG A 41 1.40 -2.61 16.44
N LYS A 42 0.20 -2.30 16.01
CA LYS A 42 -0.96 -3.11 16.34
C LYS A 42 -1.21 -4.12 15.21
N TYR A 43 -1.19 -5.39 15.55
CA TYR A 43 -1.54 -6.49 14.64
C TYR A 43 -2.80 -7.19 15.12
N ASN A 44 -3.66 -7.56 14.19
CA ASN A 44 -4.81 -8.39 14.45
C ASN A 44 -4.43 -9.89 14.47
N SER A 45 -5.40 -10.75 14.79
CA SER A 45 -5.21 -12.21 14.85
C SER A 45 -4.78 -12.84 13.52
N TYR A 46 -5.01 -12.16 12.41
CA TYR A 46 -4.53 -12.57 11.08
C TYR A 46 -3.10 -12.10 10.78
N GLY A 47 -2.47 -11.32 11.68
CA GLY A 47 -1.15 -10.73 11.47
C GLY A 47 -1.15 -9.54 10.51
N PHE A 48 -2.29 -8.97 10.20
CA PHE A 48 -2.41 -7.72 9.47
C PHE A 48 -2.37 -6.54 10.44
N ARG A 49 -1.93 -5.38 9.96
CA ARG A 49 -1.82 -4.19 10.79
C ARG A 49 -3.18 -3.53 10.99
N GLY A 50 -3.57 -3.31 12.25
CA GLY A 50 -4.80 -2.62 12.60
C GLY A 50 -5.74 -3.44 13.48
N SER A 51 -7.02 -3.16 13.39
CA SER A 51 -8.07 -3.75 14.22
C SER A 51 -8.40 -5.19 13.82
N GLU A 52 -9.01 -5.93 14.75
CA GLU A 52 -9.60 -7.23 14.44
C GLU A 52 -10.76 -7.09 13.45
N PHE A 53 -10.92 -8.10 12.62
CA PHE A 53 -12.08 -8.26 11.74
C PHE A 53 -12.51 -9.72 11.70
N GLN A 54 -13.75 -9.96 11.28
CA GLN A 54 -14.27 -11.33 11.20
C GLN A 54 -13.94 -11.95 9.83
N LYS A 55 -13.68 -13.26 9.81
CA LYS A 55 -13.41 -13.97 8.56
C LYS A 55 -14.56 -13.83 7.57
N GLN A 56 -15.79 -14.02 8.05
CA GLN A 56 -17.02 -13.88 7.24
C GLN A 56 -17.59 -12.46 7.37
N LYS A 57 -18.12 -11.94 6.28
CA LYS A 57 -18.75 -10.61 6.23
C LYS A 57 -20.20 -10.68 6.73
N HIS A 58 -20.43 -10.82 8.06
CA HIS A 58 -21.79 -10.87 8.59
C HIS A 58 -22.55 -9.54 8.50
N ASP A 59 -21.85 -8.43 8.81
CA ASP A 59 -22.42 -7.08 8.86
C ASP A 59 -21.59 -6.08 8.04
N ILE A 60 -20.84 -6.57 7.07
CA ILE A 60 -19.99 -5.78 6.17
C ILE A 60 -20.48 -5.95 4.75
N ASP A 61 -20.81 -4.85 4.09
CA ASP A 61 -21.30 -4.83 2.73
C ASP A 61 -20.16 -4.96 1.71
N PHE A 62 -19.01 -4.32 2.01
CA PHE A 62 -17.87 -4.30 1.11
C PHE A 62 -16.54 -4.38 1.87
N ARG A 63 -15.64 -5.25 1.44
CA ARG A 63 -14.35 -5.49 2.08
C ARG A 63 -13.19 -5.19 1.14
N ILE A 64 -12.33 -4.26 1.56
CA ILE A 64 -11.15 -3.83 0.81
C ILE A 64 -9.89 -4.34 1.52
N PHE A 65 -9.07 -5.10 0.83
CA PHE A 65 -7.71 -5.38 1.26
C PHE A 65 -6.73 -4.46 0.54
N VAL A 66 -5.89 -3.79 1.30
CA VAL A 66 -4.78 -3.02 0.72
C VAL A 66 -3.49 -3.81 0.89
N VAL A 67 -2.81 -4.07 -0.22
CA VAL A 67 -1.61 -4.90 -0.30
C VAL A 67 -0.45 -4.04 -0.80
N GLY A 68 0.74 -4.32 -0.36
CA GLY A 68 1.94 -3.58 -0.75
C GLY A 68 3.08 -3.76 0.25
N GLY A 69 4.14 -3.02 0.04
CA GLY A 69 5.34 -3.05 0.85
C GLY A 69 5.22 -2.26 2.16
N SER A 70 6.37 -1.74 2.61
CA SER A 70 6.48 -0.95 3.85
C SER A 70 5.72 0.39 3.81
N THR A 71 5.43 0.91 2.64
CA THR A 71 4.61 2.12 2.45
C THR A 71 3.14 1.85 2.75
N THR A 72 2.61 0.72 2.33
CA THR A 72 1.25 0.26 2.69
C THR A 72 1.17 -0.16 4.15
N TYR A 73 2.17 -0.90 4.64
CA TYR A 73 2.29 -1.19 6.06
C TYR A 73 2.25 0.09 6.91
N GLY A 74 2.78 1.21 6.41
CA GLY A 74 2.84 2.50 7.10
C GLY A 74 4.05 2.60 8.02
N LYS A 75 5.25 2.24 7.51
CA LYS A 75 6.50 2.42 8.26
C LYS A 75 6.69 3.89 8.63
N GLY A 76 6.91 4.16 9.91
CA GLY A 76 7.12 5.51 10.43
C GLY A 76 5.83 6.27 10.77
N SER A 77 4.69 5.59 10.79
CA SER A 77 3.40 6.16 11.20
C SER A 77 2.75 5.31 12.28
N ASP A 78 1.95 5.92 13.13
CA ASP A 78 1.05 5.20 14.02
C ASP A 78 -0.02 4.44 13.23
N VAL A 79 -0.74 3.53 13.88
CA VAL A 79 -1.67 2.63 13.18
C VAL A 79 -2.82 3.39 12.51
N ASP A 80 -3.28 4.45 13.12
CA ASP A 80 -4.36 5.33 12.65
C ASP A 80 -3.90 6.44 11.69
N GLU A 81 -2.59 6.60 11.51
CA GLU A 81 -1.97 7.57 10.60
C GLU A 81 -1.47 6.95 9.29
N THR A 82 -1.69 5.67 9.09
CA THR A 82 -1.35 5.01 7.82
C THR A 82 -2.34 5.40 6.72
N TRP A 83 -1.95 5.37 5.45
CA TRP A 83 -2.88 5.68 4.37
C TRP A 83 -4.11 4.75 4.32
N PRO A 84 -4.01 3.45 4.66
CA PRO A 84 -5.21 2.62 4.76
C PRO A 84 -6.17 3.04 5.88
N ALA A 85 -5.64 3.53 7.01
CA ALA A 85 -6.46 4.05 8.09
C ALA A 85 -7.15 5.37 7.70
N HIS A 86 -6.42 6.28 7.04
CA HIS A 86 -7.04 7.51 6.50
C HIS A 86 -8.09 7.17 5.43
N LEU A 87 -7.86 6.16 4.58
CA LEU A 87 -8.86 5.71 3.61
C LEU A 87 -10.12 5.23 4.31
N GLN A 88 -10.00 4.44 5.39
CA GLN A 88 -11.17 4.02 6.19
C GLN A 88 -11.92 5.21 6.77
N GLN A 89 -11.20 6.24 7.25
CA GLN A 89 -11.85 7.47 7.77
C GLN A 89 -12.64 8.19 6.68
N ILE A 90 -12.04 8.42 5.51
CA ILE A 90 -12.70 9.07 4.37
C ILE A 90 -13.93 8.26 3.94
N ILE A 91 -13.82 6.95 3.84
CA ILE A 91 -14.96 6.07 3.49
C ILE A 91 -16.10 6.23 4.50
N ASN A 92 -15.80 6.22 5.79
CA ASN A 92 -16.81 6.38 6.83
C ASN A 92 -17.52 7.75 6.80
N GLU A 93 -16.82 8.80 6.35
CA GLU A 93 -17.36 10.15 6.21
C GLU A 93 -18.20 10.31 4.94
N GLU A 94 -17.77 9.73 3.82
CA GLU A 94 -18.35 9.94 2.50
C GLU A 94 -19.44 8.89 2.13
N ILE A 95 -19.37 7.69 2.72
CA ILE A 95 -20.26 6.57 2.41
C ILE A 95 -20.96 6.14 3.71
N THR A 96 -22.20 6.57 3.88
CA THR A 96 -22.94 6.37 5.14
C THR A 96 -24.02 5.28 5.04
N ASP A 97 -24.31 4.82 3.85
CA ASP A 97 -25.36 3.86 3.53
C ASP A 97 -24.85 2.41 3.38
N GLU A 98 -23.53 2.22 3.36
CA GLU A 98 -22.86 0.92 3.31
C GLU A 98 -21.81 0.79 4.41
N LYS A 99 -21.63 -0.42 4.93
CA LYS A 99 -20.56 -0.74 5.88
C LYS A 99 -19.35 -1.29 5.13
N ILE A 100 -18.34 -0.47 4.99
CA ILE A 100 -17.13 -0.81 4.25
C ILE A 100 -15.96 -0.94 5.24
N GLU A 101 -15.19 -2.01 5.13
CA GLU A 101 -13.97 -2.18 5.92
C GLU A 101 -12.72 -2.21 5.06
N VAL A 102 -11.68 -1.51 5.50
CA VAL A 102 -10.36 -1.46 4.88
C VAL A 102 -9.35 -2.20 5.75
N ILE A 103 -8.72 -3.23 5.22
CA ILE A 103 -7.77 -4.08 5.93
C ILE A 103 -6.36 -3.82 5.40
N ASN A 104 -5.47 -3.33 6.27
CA ASN A 104 -4.07 -3.09 5.95
C ASN A 104 -3.28 -4.40 6.00
N SER A 105 -3.07 -5.02 4.86
CA SER A 105 -2.25 -6.22 4.69
C SER A 105 -0.85 -5.95 4.11
N GLY A 106 -0.36 -4.71 4.22
CA GLY A 106 0.99 -4.34 3.84
C GLY A 106 2.06 -5.07 4.65
N ILE A 107 3.13 -5.49 3.99
CA ILE A 107 4.25 -6.21 4.60
C ILE A 107 5.56 -5.50 4.26
N GLY A 108 6.34 -5.15 5.29
CA GLY A 108 7.62 -4.50 5.06
C GLY A 108 8.54 -5.30 4.13
N ARG A 109 9.01 -4.68 3.04
CA ARG A 109 9.85 -5.27 1.99
C ARG A 109 9.14 -6.28 1.08
N ALA A 110 7.83 -6.46 1.16
CA ALA A 110 7.11 -7.27 0.20
C ALA A 110 7.31 -6.69 -1.22
N TYR A 111 7.36 -7.57 -2.19
CA TYR A 111 7.36 -7.29 -3.61
C TYR A 111 6.31 -8.18 -4.28
N THR A 112 5.96 -7.95 -5.51
CA THR A 112 4.76 -8.50 -6.13
C THR A 112 4.65 -10.03 -6.09
N GLU A 113 5.75 -10.80 -6.10
CA GLU A 113 5.70 -12.26 -5.95
C GLU A 113 5.24 -12.68 -4.54
N THR A 114 5.74 -11.97 -3.51
CA THR A 114 5.36 -12.17 -2.10
C THR A 114 3.89 -11.82 -1.90
N GLU A 115 3.46 -10.73 -2.52
CA GLU A 115 2.10 -10.22 -2.43
C GLU A 115 1.10 -11.12 -3.16
N TYR A 116 1.43 -11.60 -4.36
CA TYR A 116 0.64 -12.61 -5.05
C TYR A 116 0.44 -13.87 -4.19
N SER A 117 1.51 -14.34 -3.52
CA SER A 117 1.44 -15.48 -2.63
C SER A 117 0.53 -15.21 -1.41
N LEU A 118 0.63 -14.01 -0.81
CA LEU A 118 -0.23 -13.59 0.28
C LEU A 118 -1.70 -13.55 -0.15
N ILE A 119 -2.00 -12.94 -1.28
CA ILE A 119 -3.35 -12.83 -1.82
C ILE A 119 -3.93 -14.21 -2.07
N LYS A 120 -3.20 -15.04 -2.82
CA LYS A 120 -3.66 -16.38 -3.23
C LYS A 120 -3.88 -17.32 -2.05
N ASN A 121 -2.99 -17.31 -1.06
CA ASN A 121 -3.00 -18.34 -0.02
C ASN A 121 -3.72 -17.89 1.27
N LYS A 122 -3.98 -16.58 1.42
CA LYS A 122 -4.54 -16.06 2.67
C LYS A 122 -5.69 -15.08 2.47
N ILE A 123 -5.53 -14.08 1.60
CA ILE A 123 -6.55 -13.03 1.47
C ILE A 123 -7.78 -13.54 0.72
N SER A 124 -7.62 -14.33 -0.35
CA SER A 124 -8.74 -14.80 -1.18
C SER A 124 -9.84 -15.55 -0.40
N VAL A 125 -9.46 -16.22 0.69
CA VAL A 125 -10.42 -16.95 1.56
C VAL A 125 -11.06 -16.08 2.65
N LEU A 126 -10.75 -14.78 2.68
CA LEU A 126 -11.26 -13.80 3.64
C LEU A 126 -12.35 -12.89 3.03
N GLU A 127 -12.98 -13.35 1.97
CA GLU A 127 -14.09 -12.67 1.29
C GLU A 127 -13.80 -11.22 0.87
N PRO A 128 -12.68 -10.97 0.13
CA PRO A 128 -12.42 -9.65 -0.43
C PRO A 128 -13.43 -9.31 -1.52
N ASP A 129 -13.84 -8.04 -1.62
CA ASP A 129 -14.56 -7.51 -2.78
C ASP A 129 -13.58 -6.71 -3.67
N LEU A 130 -12.59 -6.08 -3.04
CA LEU A 130 -11.58 -5.29 -3.73
C LEU A 130 -10.20 -5.52 -3.11
N ILE A 131 -9.20 -5.72 -3.97
CA ILE A 131 -7.79 -5.69 -3.59
C ILE A 131 -7.13 -4.49 -4.26
N ILE A 132 -6.47 -3.64 -3.46
CA ILE A 132 -5.68 -2.52 -3.94
C ILE A 132 -4.21 -2.84 -3.72
N MET A 133 -3.45 -3.00 -4.80
CA MET A 133 -2.01 -3.16 -4.76
C MET A 133 -1.33 -1.79 -4.94
N TYR A 134 -0.57 -1.37 -3.93
CA TYR A 134 0.16 -0.10 -3.94
C TYR A 134 1.65 -0.38 -3.94
N ASP A 135 2.29 -0.28 -5.11
CA ASP A 135 3.49 -1.03 -5.40
C ASP A 135 4.50 -0.34 -6.32
N GLY A 136 5.55 -1.12 -6.65
CA GLY A 136 6.58 -0.83 -7.64
C GLY A 136 7.99 -0.65 -7.07
N TRP A 137 8.16 -0.08 -5.86
CA TRP A 137 9.48 0.24 -5.33
C TRP A 137 10.31 -0.97 -4.94
N ASN A 138 9.72 -1.93 -4.24
CA ASN A 138 10.47 -3.09 -3.78
C ASN A 138 10.87 -4.00 -4.93
N ASP A 139 10.05 -4.12 -5.96
CA ASP A 139 10.36 -4.86 -7.18
C ASP A 139 11.59 -4.29 -7.89
N VAL A 140 11.71 -2.97 -7.98
CA VAL A 140 12.91 -2.31 -8.53
C VAL A 140 14.16 -2.62 -7.71
N ARG A 141 14.06 -2.73 -6.40
CA ARG A 141 15.19 -3.13 -5.55
C ARG A 141 15.64 -4.57 -5.82
N GLU A 142 14.68 -5.48 -6.03
CA GLU A 142 14.99 -6.88 -6.34
C GLU A 142 15.52 -7.04 -7.77
N LEU A 143 15.18 -6.14 -8.71
CA LEU A 143 15.82 -6.02 -10.01
C LEU A 143 17.33 -5.79 -9.89
N GLY A 144 17.74 -4.88 -9.01
CA GLY A 144 19.16 -4.60 -8.75
C GLY A 144 19.94 -5.80 -8.21
N ASN A 145 19.25 -6.76 -7.61
CA ASN A 145 19.82 -8.02 -7.11
C ASN A 145 19.81 -9.15 -8.15
N GLY A 146 19.29 -8.91 -9.37
CA GLY A 146 19.16 -9.93 -10.42
C GLY A 146 18.12 -11.02 -10.13
N VAL A 147 17.26 -10.82 -9.13
CA VAL A 147 16.25 -11.80 -8.69
C VAL A 147 14.91 -11.59 -9.38
N HIS A 148 14.67 -10.38 -9.89
CA HIS A 148 13.38 -9.96 -10.42
C HIS A 148 13.52 -9.22 -11.76
N THR A 149 12.46 -9.11 -12.54
CA THR A 149 12.41 -8.32 -13.79
C THR A 149 11.11 -7.50 -13.87
N VAL A 150 11.10 -6.49 -14.75
CA VAL A 150 9.89 -5.70 -15.01
C VAL A 150 8.76 -6.60 -15.48
N GLU A 151 9.05 -7.50 -16.41
CA GLU A 151 8.09 -8.47 -16.95
C GLU A 151 7.51 -9.35 -15.84
N LYS A 152 8.34 -9.73 -14.86
CA LYS A 152 7.88 -10.53 -13.72
C LYS A 152 6.92 -9.76 -12.82
N THR A 153 7.20 -8.48 -12.54
CA THR A 153 6.28 -7.58 -11.83
C THR A 153 4.92 -7.52 -12.54
N LEU A 154 4.94 -7.20 -13.84
CA LEU A 154 3.73 -7.11 -14.67
C LEU A 154 2.97 -8.44 -14.71
N GLN A 155 3.69 -9.56 -14.82
CA GLN A 155 3.09 -10.90 -14.79
C GLN A 155 2.41 -11.20 -13.44
N ASN A 156 3.03 -10.80 -12.32
CA ASN A 156 2.45 -10.98 -11.00
C ASN A 156 1.18 -10.15 -10.84
N TRP A 157 1.17 -8.87 -11.23
CA TRP A 157 -0.03 -8.04 -11.23
C TRP A 157 -1.16 -8.65 -12.08
N LYS A 158 -0.87 -9.06 -13.32
CA LYS A 158 -1.85 -9.78 -14.16
C LYS A 158 -2.37 -11.06 -13.50
N SER A 159 -1.50 -11.77 -12.78
CA SER A 159 -1.88 -13.00 -12.09
C SER A 159 -2.85 -12.73 -10.93
N VAL A 160 -2.64 -11.63 -10.17
CA VAL A 160 -3.58 -11.19 -9.13
C VAL A 160 -4.93 -10.80 -9.74
N CYS A 161 -4.93 -9.99 -10.81
CA CYS A 161 -6.16 -9.57 -11.48
C CYS A 161 -6.96 -10.76 -12.04
N LYS A 162 -6.26 -11.73 -12.64
CA LYS A 162 -6.91 -12.98 -13.11
C LYS A 162 -7.44 -13.83 -11.96
N LEU A 163 -6.71 -13.89 -10.86
CA LEU A 163 -7.17 -14.56 -9.64
C LEU A 163 -8.46 -13.89 -9.13
N GLY A 164 -8.51 -12.56 -9.08
CA GLY A 164 -9.69 -11.81 -8.67
C GLY A 164 -10.91 -12.13 -9.56
N LYS A 165 -10.75 -12.11 -10.88
CA LYS A 165 -11.83 -12.49 -11.81
C LYS A 165 -12.35 -13.91 -11.58
N ASN A 166 -11.48 -14.83 -11.15
CA ASN A 166 -11.87 -16.23 -10.91
C ASN A 166 -12.51 -16.43 -9.53
N GLU A 167 -12.07 -15.67 -8.52
CA GLU A 167 -12.50 -15.82 -7.12
C GLU A 167 -13.61 -14.83 -6.74
N GLY A 168 -13.93 -13.86 -7.61
CA GLY A 168 -15.04 -12.93 -7.45
C GLY A 168 -14.67 -11.61 -6.74
N PHE A 169 -13.44 -11.14 -6.85
CA PHE A 169 -13.04 -9.83 -6.35
C PHE A 169 -12.36 -8.98 -7.44
N ASP A 170 -12.49 -7.68 -7.32
CA ASP A 170 -11.80 -6.72 -8.17
C ASP A 170 -10.36 -6.46 -7.70
N THR A 171 -9.50 -6.05 -8.65
CA THR A 171 -8.12 -5.68 -8.34
C THR A 171 -7.75 -4.35 -8.99
N ILE A 172 -7.21 -3.43 -8.21
CA ILE A 172 -6.65 -2.15 -8.66
C ILE A 172 -5.14 -2.16 -8.43
N ILE A 173 -4.38 -1.74 -9.45
CA ILE A 173 -2.93 -1.61 -9.38
C ILE A 173 -2.57 -0.13 -9.34
N ILE A 174 -1.81 0.28 -8.34
CA ILE A 174 -1.36 1.65 -8.16
C ILE A 174 0.16 1.70 -8.14
N VAL A 175 0.75 2.44 -9.08
CA VAL A 175 2.20 2.72 -9.07
C VAL A 175 2.48 3.86 -8.11
N GLN A 176 3.24 3.57 -7.06
CA GLN A 176 3.48 4.49 -5.95
C GLN A 176 4.39 5.68 -6.31
N PRO A 177 4.21 6.85 -5.66
CA PRO A 177 5.14 7.96 -5.74
C PRO A 177 6.40 7.69 -4.94
N LEU A 178 7.52 8.23 -5.42
CA LEU A 178 8.77 8.34 -4.67
C LEU A 178 9.33 9.77 -4.82
N PRO A 179 10.29 10.19 -4.00
CA PRO A 179 10.98 11.46 -4.21
C PRO A 179 11.48 11.55 -5.67
N SER A 180 11.20 12.65 -6.35
CA SER A 180 11.55 12.91 -7.76
C SER A 180 10.75 12.15 -8.84
N THR A 181 9.68 11.43 -8.52
CA THR A 181 8.82 10.83 -9.56
C THR A 181 7.88 11.85 -10.22
N GLY A 182 7.56 12.94 -9.53
CA GLY A 182 6.79 14.09 -10.03
C GLY A 182 7.66 15.31 -10.33
N TYR A 183 7.02 16.45 -10.44
CA TYR A 183 7.67 17.75 -10.70
C TYR A 183 7.86 18.60 -9.45
N ARG A 184 7.46 18.11 -8.29
CA ARG A 184 7.59 18.82 -7.02
C ARG A 184 9.06 19.14 -6.73
N VAL A 185 9.29 20.36 -6.28
CA VAL A 185 10.60 20.77 -5.74
C VAL A 185 10.78 20.12 -4.37
N LEU A 186 11.78 19.26 -4.25
CA LEU A 186 12.09 18.60 -2.99
C LEU A 186 12.77 19.57 -2.02
N THR A 187 12.48 19.42 -0.73
CA THR A 187 13.21 20.11 0.33
C THR A 187 14.64 19.57 0.45
N GLU A 188 15.54 20.29 1.12
CA GLU A 188 16.94 19.84 1.33
C GLU A 188 17.01 18.47 2.01
N GLN A 189 16.12 18.21 2.97
CA GLN A 189 16.01 16.91 3.64
C GLN A 189 15.62 15.81 2.68
N GLU A 190 14.65 16.05 1.82
CA GLU A 190 14.18 15.07 0.83
C GLU A 190 15.21 14.86 -0.29
N ILE A 191 15.93 15.89 -0.72
CA ILE A 191 17.02 15.77 -1.69
C ILE A 191 18.09 14.79 -1.17
N THR A 192 18.48 14.92 0.09
CA THR A 192 19.46 14.02 0.71
C THR A 192 18.97 12.58 0.74
N SER A 193 17.68 12.38 0.96
CA SER A 193 17.02 11.07 1.00
C SER A 193 16.80 10.47 -0.40
N SER A 194 16.60 11.32 -1.43
CA SER A 194 16.19 10.90 -2.79
C SER A 194 17.30 10.26 -3.64
N MET A 195 18.57 10.35 -3.24
CA MET A 195 19.71 9.92 -4.05
C MET A 195 19.70 8.43 -4.46
N ARG A 196 18.79 7.63 -3.96
CA ARG A 196 18.69 6.19 -4.22
C ARG A 196 17.54 5.77 -5.12
N VAL A 197 16.70 6.71 -5.60
CA VAL A 197 15.50 6.38 -6.38
C VAL A 197 15.71 6.40 -7.90
N GLY A 198 16.90 6.75 -8.38
CA GLY A 198 17.19 6.89 -9.82
C GLY A 198 16.70 5.73 -10.71
N PRO A 199 16.96 4.45 -10.38
CA PRO A 199 16.45 3.33 -11.18
C PRO A 199 14.92 3.27 -11.23
N TYR A 200 14.24 3.66 -10.18
CA TYR A 200 12.77 3.64 -10.11
C TYR A 200 12.14 4.60 -11.13
N LEU A 201 12.75 5.76 -11.37
CA LEU A 201 12.20 6.73 -12.31
C LEU A 201 11.99 6.15 -13.71
N GLN A 202 12.97 5.35 -14.19
CA GLN A 202 12.90 4.71 -15.49
C GLN A 202 11.96 3.50 -15.50
N ILE A 203 12.03 2.68 -14.45
CA ILE A 203 11.27 1.44 -14.36
C ILE A 203 9.78 1.73 -14.08
N SER A 204 9.46 2.70 -13.25
CA SER A 204 8.07 3.10 -13.01
C SER A 204 7.36 3.62 -14.26
N GLN A 205 8.13 4.19 -15.21
CA GLN A 205 7.56 4.55 -16.52
C GLN A 205 7.16 3.29 -17.30
N GLN A 206 7.97 2.25 -17.31
CA GLN A 206 7.63 0.98 -17.97
C GLN A 206 6.40 0.31 -17.35
N TYR A 207 6.19 0.46 -16.02
CA TYR A 207 4.97 0.00 -15.36
C TYR A 207 3.74 0.77 -15.84
N VAL A 208 3.84 2.09 -15.95
CA VAL A 208 2.74 2.94 -16.43
C VAL A 208 2.48 2.72 -17.93
N ASP A 209 3.51 2.51 -18.72
CA ASP A 209 3.37 2.19 -20.16
C ASP A 209 2.60 0.88 -20.39
N ALA A 210 2.56 -0.01 -19.40
CA ALA A 210 1.82 -1.27 -19.47
C ALA A 210 0.37 -1.18 -18.95
N PHE A 211 -0.12 0.00 -18.54
CA PHE A 211 -1.47 0.15 -17.95
C PHE A 211 -2.57 -0.25 -18.92
N GLU A 212 -2.48 0.08 -20.19
CA GLU A 212 -3.48 -0.32 -21.19
C GLU A 212 -3.65 -1.84 -21.21
N GLU A 213 -2.54 -2.59 -21.19
CA GLU A 213 -2.57 -4.06 -21.14
C GLU A 213 -3.06 -4.61 -19.79
N LEU A 214 -2.76 -3.92 -18.68
CA LEU A 214 -3.25 -4.29 -17.36
C LEU A 214 -4.75 -4.04 -17.21
N ASP A 215 -5.27 -2.95 -17.75
CA ASP A 215 -6.70 -2.61 -17.70
C ASP A 215 -7.59 -3.61 -18.47
N GLU A 216 -7.03 -4.42 -19.38
CA GLU A 216 -7.75 -5.54 -19.99
C GLU A 216 -8.12 -6.64 -18.99
N VAL A 217 -7.32 -6.79 -17.92
CA VAL A 217 -7.47 -7.88 -16.95
C VAL A 217 -7.73 -7.41 -15.52
N CYS A 218 -7.28 -6.23 -15.14
CA CYS A 218 -7.53 -5.60 -13.84
C CYS A 218 -8.82 -4.76 -13.91
N ALA A 219 -9.37 -4.41 -12.76
CA ALA A 219 -10.50 -3.49 -12.69
C ALA A 219 -10.06 -2.05 -13.04
N LYS A 220 -8.88 -1.65 -12.60
CA LYS A 220 -8.30 -0.35 -12.90
C LYS A 220 -6.80 -0.30 -12.60
N THR A 221 -6.09 0.61 -13.28
CA THR A 221 -4.74 1.04 -12.92
C THR A 221 -4.71 2.52 -12.56
N ALA A 222 -3.75 2.95 -11.74
CA ALA A 222 -3.59 4.36 -11.39
C ALA A 222 -2.11 4.73 -11.20
N ASP A 223 -1.72 5.87 -11.78
CA ASP A 223 -0.38 6.44 -11.65
C ASP A 223 -0.35 7.50 -10.55
N PHE A 224 0.23 7.14 -9.40
CA PHE A 224 0.35 8.06 -8.28
C PHE A 224 1.69 8.78 -8.21
N ARG A 225 2.57 8.61 -9.18
CA ARG A 225 3.91 9.22 -9.18
C ARG A 225 3.89 10.74 -9.01
N ARG A 226 2.77 11.38 -9.33
CA ARG A 226 2.61 12.83 -9.35
C ARG A 226 1.62 13.41 -8.34
N ILE A 227 1.09 12.61 -7.43
CA ILE A 227 0.07 13.07 -6.47
C ILE A 227 0.58 14.17 -5.51
N TYR A 228 1.89 14.37 -5.42
CA TYR A 228 2.51 15.40 -4.58
C TYR A 228 3.00 16.63 -5.34
N ASP A 229 2.74 16.75 -6.65
CA ASP A 229 3.33 17.83 -7.47
C ASP A 229 3.03 19.24 -6.96
N TYR A 230 1.89 19.44 -6.33
CA TYR A 230 1.46 20.74 -5.80
C TYR A 230 1.68 20.91 -4.29
N VAL A 231 2.29 19.94 -3.63
CA VAL A 231 2.55 19.95 -2.19
C VAL A 231 3.87 20.67 -1.91
N GLN A 232 3.84 21.71 -1.07
CA GLN A 232 5.04 22.48 -0.70
C GLN A 232 5.74 21.95 0.54
N GLU A 233 4.99 21.34 1.46
CA GLU A 233 5.49 20.77 2.70
C GLU A 233 6.33 19.50 2.42
N PRO A 234 7.29 19.18 3.31
CA PRO A 234 8.00 17.91 3.25
C PRO A 234 7.02 16.73 3.36
N VAL A 235 7.11 15.80 2.44
CA VAL A 235 6.26 14.59 2.40
C VAL A 235 7.03 13.36 2.81
N PHE A 236 8.26 13.22 2.31
CA PHE A 236 9.08 12.04 2.54
C PHE A 236 10.07 12.24 3.66
N PHE A 237 10.17 11.29 4.59
CA PHE A 237 11.20 11.31 5.62
C PHE A 237 12.42 10.43 5.28
N ASP A 238 12.30 9.55 4.29
CA ASP A 238 13.40 8.80 3.69
C ASP A 238 13.17 8.61 2.18
N ASN A 239 13.85 7.64 1.57
CA ASN A 239 13.82 7.41 0.11
C ASN A 239 12.52 6.75 -0.40
N GLY A 240 11.46 6.68 0.37
CA GLY A 240 10.21 6.07 -0.10
C GLY A 240 9.05 6.11 0.90
N HIS A 241 9.32 6.42 2.17
CA HIS A 241 8.27 6.46 3.18
C HIS A 241 7.82 7.89 3.44
N VAL A 242 6.53 8.05 3.67
CA VAL A 242 5.89 9.36 3.85
C VAL A 242 5.46 9.58 5.29
N MET A 243 5.37 10.86 5.68
CA MET A 243 4.79 11.28 6.95
C MET A 243 3.25 11.14 6.91
N SER A 244 2.58 11.28 8.07
CA SER A 244 1.12 11.19 8.21
C SER A 244 0.37 12.06 7.18
N PHE A 245 0.82 13.30 6.98
CA PHE A 245 0.26 14.18 5.94
C PHE A 245 0.33 13.56 4.52
N GLY A 246 1.47 12.97 4.17
CA GLY A 246 1.62 12.27 2.88
C GLY A 246 0.72 11.03 2.77
N ASN A 247 0.53 10.29 3.86
CA ASN A 247 -0.41 9.18 3.92
C ASN A 247 -1.86 9.62 3.66
N LYS A 248 -2.26 10.79 4.20
CA LYS A 248 -3.59 11.35 3.94
C LYS A 248 -3.79 11.65 2.46
N ILE A 249 -2.83 12.27 1.79
CA ILE A 249 -2.90 12.53 0.35
C ILE A 249 -3.00 11.24 -0.46
N ILE A 250 -2.26 10.19 -0.09
CA ILE A 250 -2.42 8.87 -0.72
C ILE A 250 -3.86 8.39 -0.57
N ALA A 251 -4.42 8.43 0.64
CA ALA A 251 -5.77 7.97 0.93
C ALA A 251 -6.83 8.72 0.12
N GLU A 252 -6.73 10.05 0.02
CA GLU A 252 -7.62 10.90 -0.76
C GLU A 252 -7.58 10.52 -2.26
N ASN A 253 -6.39 10.29 -2.81
CA ASN A 253 -6.23 9.86 -4.19
C ASN A 253 -6.73 8.42 -4.40
N VAL A 254 -6.50 7.50 -3.46
CA VAL A 254 -7.07 6.14 -3.52
C VAL A 254 -8.59 6.22 -3.49
N PHE A 255 -9.18 7.02 -2.59
CA PHE A 255 -10.63 7.18 -2.54
C PHE A 255 -11.19 7.74 -3.85
N SER A 256 -10.53 8.72 -4.46
CA SER A 256 -10.91 9.22 -5.80
C SER A 256 -10.91 8.12 -6.87
N VAL A 257 -9.97 7.17 -6.79
CA VAL A 257 -9.90 6.04 -7.74
C VAL A 257 -11.03 5.04 -7.53
N ILE A 258 -11.43 4.77 -6.28
CA ILE A 258 -12.42 3.73 -5.94
C ILE A 258 -13.84 4.26 -5.76
N SER A 259 -14.06 5.57 -5.65
CA SER A 259 -15.37 6.17 -5.36
C SER A 259 -16.48 5.78 -6.35
N TYR A 260 -16.11 5.47 -7.59
CA TYR A 260 -17.06 4.99 -8.61
C TYR A 260 -17.72 3.66 -8.22
N ASN A 261 -17.06 2.79 -7.46
CA ASN A 261 -17.62 1.51 -7.01
C ASN A 261 -18.86 1.73 -6.10
N PHE A 262 -18.95 2.90 -5.51
CA PHE A 262 -20.02 3.29 -4.58
C PHE A 262 -20.97 4.33 -5.19
N GLY A 263 -20.95 4.49 -6.53
CA GLY A 263 -21.78 5.48 -7.21
C GLY A 263 -21.48 6.93 -6.85
N LYS A 264 -20.30 7.20 -6.28
CA LYS A 264 -19.84 8.54 -5.88
C LYS A 264 -18.89 9.12 -6.92
N THR A 265 -18.91 10.42 -7.07
CA THR A 265 -17.88 11.16 -7.83
C THR A 265 -17.08 11.99 -6.83
N TYR A 266 -15.82 11.65 -6.66
CA TYR A 266 -14.90 12.35 -5.77
C TYR A 266 -13.73 12.89 -6.60
N SER A 267 -13.46 14.18 -6.47
CA SER A 267 -12.28 14.80 -7.06
C SER A 267 -11.40 15.38 -5.96
N VAL A 268 -10.15 14.97 -5.94
CA VAL A 268 -9.16 15.59 -5.05
C VAL A 268 -9.00 17.05 -5.47
N ILE A 269 -9.29 17.97 -4.57
CA ILE A 269 -9.02 19.40 -4.78
C ILE A 269 -7.51 19.56 -4.65
N GLN A 270 -6.82 19.55 -5.80
CA GLN A 270 -5.41 19.89 -5.84
C GLN A 270 -5.29 21.36 -5.43
N GLY A 271 -4.81 21.54 -4.18
CA GLY A 271 -4.51 22.78 -3.51
C GLY A 271 -5.16 24.04 -4.12
N SER A 272 -6.32 24.43 -3.59
CA SER A 272 -6.83 25.77 -3.88
C SER A 272 -5.77 26.77 -3.44
N GLU A 273 -5.29 27.55 -4.37
CA GLU A 273 -4.59 28.79 -4.08
C GLU A 273 -5.36 29.54 -2.99
N SER A 274 -4.83 29.52 -1.78
CA SER A 274 -5.24 30.48 -0.77
C SER A 274 -4.63 31.81 -1.18
N ASN A 275 -5.47 32.67 -1.77
CA ASN A 275 -5.17 34.08 -1.98
C ASN A 275 -4.74 34.77 -0.69
#